data_7c75c027caed56f11337d5808cdbe7fa
#
_entry.id   7c75c027caed56f11337d5808cdbe7fa
#
_cell.length_a   1.000
_cell.length_b   1.000
_cell.length_c   1.000
_cell.angle_alpha   90.00
_cell.angle_beta   90.00
_cell.angle_gamma   90.00
#
_symmetry.space_group_name_H-M   'P 1'
#
loop_
_entity.id
_entity.type
_entity.pdbx_description
1 polymer ?
#
loop_
_entity_poly.entity_id
_entity_poly.type
_entity_poly.pdbx_seq_one_letter_code
_entity_poly.pdbx_strand_id
1 'polypeptide(L)'
;MQLIRRFIAGGAALLCAGAALGCDVALSTPGILKLSSDGATLSSANGGVATVVVISNLSLLSPTTITLSNIRLDATPAGFAAPVSYSGSYSASWLLTGTSGTIAPQASFNVPAVLNLAVTLTLDNTVTSTGGFRQGAYSTKTTITCS
;
A
#
# COMPACT_ATOMS: atom_id res chain seq x y z
N MET A 1 30.61 4.55 14.16
CA MET A 1 30.32 3.35 13.35
C MET A 1 28.80 3.20 13.29
N GLN A 2 28.17 3.81 12.25
CA GLN A 2 26.71 3.78 12.12
C GLN A 2 26.30 2.42 11.55
N LEU A 3 25.62 1.64 12.38
CA LEU A 3 25.00 0.39 11.95
C LEU A 3 23.77 0.75 11.10
N ILE A 4 23.91 0.68 9.78
CA ILE A 4 22.77 0.77 8.86
C ILE A 4 21.93 -0.49 9.09
N ARG A 5 20.90 -0.38 9.91
CA ARG A 5 19.93 -1.46 10.13
C ARG A 5 19.00 -1.50 8.92
N ARG A 6 19.32 -2.36 7.96
CA ARG A 6 18.40 -2.69 6.86
C ARG A 6 17.32 -3.61 7.42
N PHE A 7 16.12 -3.08 7.62
CA PHE A 7 14.94 -3.89 7.86
C PHE A 7 14.37 -4.28 6.50
N ILE A 8 14.52 -5.53 6.13
CA ILE A 8 13.76 -6.10 5.02
C ILE A 8 12.37 -6.35 5.59
N ALA A 9 11.48 -5.37 5.45
CA ALA A 9 10.08 -5.61 5.70
C ALA A 9 9.56 -6.50 4.58
N GLY A 10 9.12 -7.67 4.93
CA GLY A 10 8.45 -8.58 4.00
C GLY A 10 7.34 -7.86 3.25
N GLY A 11 7.18 -8.19 1.99
CA GLY A 11 6.34 -7.50 1.03
C GLY A 11 4.95 -7.14 1.55
N ALA A 12 4.41 -6.05 1.02
CA ALA A 12 2.99 -5.75 1.17
C ALA A 12 2.19 -6.94 0.63
N ALA A 13 1.63 -7.75 1.51
CA ALA A 13 0.77 -8.84 1.11
C ALA A 13 -0.57 -8.22 0.66
N LEU A 14 -0.84 -8.29 -0.63
CA LEU A 14 -2.14 -7.91 -1.17
C LEU A 14 -3.08 -9.09 -1.00
N LEU A 15 -4.10 -8.93 -0.17
CA LEU A 15 -5.24 -9.84 -0.15
C LEU A 15 -6.40 -9.20 -0.89
N CYS A 16 -6.71 -9.70 -2.07
CA CYS A 16 -8.03 -9.52 -2.65
C CYS A 16 -9.00 -10.41 -1.89
N ALA A 17 -9.75 -9.83 -0.96
CA ALA A 17 -10.83 -10.51 -0.28
C ALA A 17 -12.12 -10.26 -1.06
N GLY A 18 -12.64 -11.31 -1.67
CA GLY A 18 -13.95 -11.33 -2.27
C GLY A 18 -13.90 -11.40 -3.79
N ALA A 19 -14.65 -12.32 -4.36
CA ALA A 19 -14.99 -12.36 -5.77
C ALA A 19 -15.89 -11.15 -6.15
N ALA A 20 -15.35 -9.94 -6.08
CA ALA A 20 -15.91 -8.81 -6.77
C ALA A 20 -15.48 -8.97 -8.23
N LEU A 21 -16.43 -9.28 -9.04
CA LEU A 21 -16.37 -9.21 -10.48
C LEU A 21 -15.60 -7.95 -10.88
N GLY A 22 -14.37 -8.09 -11.37
CA GLY A 22 -13.95 -6.98 -12.14
C GLY A 22 -12.51 -6.53 -12.14
N CYS A 23 -11.59 -6.96 -11.31
CA CYS A 23 -10.18 -6.63 -11.52
C CYS A 23 -9.21 -7.71 -11.03
N ASP A 24 -8.11 -7.85 -11.75
CA ASP A 24 -6.95 -8.60 -11.33
C ASP A 24 -5.93 -7.65 -10.69
N VAL A 25 -5.39 -8.04 -9.55
CA VAL A 25 -4.42 -7.23 -8.81
C VAL A 25 -3.11 -8.00 -8.70
N ALA A 26 -2.04 -7.44 -9.24
CA ALA A 26 -0.71 -8.03 -9.21
C ALA A 26 0.29 -7.09 -8.53
N LEU A 27 1.00 -7.58 -7.52
CA LEU A 27 2.12 -6.86 -6.94
C LEU A 27 3.32 -6.92 -7.91
N SER A 28 3.72 -5.77 -8.42
CA SER A 28 4.85 -5.65 -9.34
C SER A 28 6.18 -5.48 -8.58
N THR A 29 6.18 -4.58 -7.59
CA THR A 29 7.34 -4.33 -6.75
C THR A 29 6.90 -4.20 -5.29
N PRO A 30 7.44 -5.03 -4.38
CA PRO A 30 7.15 -4.88 -2.96
C PRO A 30 7.74 -3.58 -2.41
N GLY A 31 7.01 -2.92 -1.52
CA GLY A 31 7.51 -1.77 -0.79
C GLY A 31 8.52 -2.16 0.28
N ILE A 32 9.42 -1.26 0.60
CA ILE A 32 10.42 -1.43 1.66
C ILE A 32 10.21 -0.35 2.71
N LEU A 33 9.83 -0.76 3.92
CA LEU A 33 9.73 0.16 5.06
C LEU A 33 11.12 0.46 5.62
N LYS A 34 11.40 1.73 5.86
CA LYS A 34 12.62 2.20 6.50
C LYS A 34 12.29 2.94 7.79
N LEU A 35 13.02 2.60 8.84
CA LEU A 35 12.88 3.27 10.13
C LEU A 35 13.55 4.64 10.07
N SER A 36 12.85 5.64 10.59
CA SER A 36 13.37 7.00 10.79
C SER A 36 14.51 7.01 11.84
N SER A 37 15.29 8.08 11.84
CA SER A 37 16.44 8.22 12.75
C SER A 37 16.04 8.29 14.22
N ASP A 38 14.85 8.77 14.51
CA ASP A 38 14.28 8.85 15.87
C ASP A 38 13.65 7.52 16.36
N GLY A 39 13.59 6.52 15.48
CA GLY A 39 13.02 5.22 15.80
C GLY A 39 11.49 5.19 15.93
N ALA A 40 10.81 6.27 15.62
CA ALA A 40 9.37 6.42 15.84
C ALA A 40 8.51 6.21 14.59
N THR A 41 9.11 6.21 13.39
CA THR A 41 8.37 6.12 12.12
C THR A 41 8.97 5.07 11.19
N LEU A 42 8.12 4.19 10.67
CA LEU A 42 8.43 3.30 9.55
C LEU A 42 7.74 3.84 8.31
N SER A 43 8.48 4.07 7.22
CA SER A 43 7.91 4.62 5.98
C SER A 43 8.52 3.97 4.75
N SER A 44 7.69 3.71 3.75
CA SER A 44 8.13 3.26 2.44
C SER A 44 8.63 4.40 1.55
N ALA A 45 8.25 5.65 1.80
CA ALA A 45 8.82 6.81 1.11
C ALA A 45 10.34 6.91 1.28
N ASN A 46 10.85 6.55 2.45
CA ASN A 46 12.29 6.57 2.75
C ASN A 46 13.01 5.25 2.37
N GLY A 47 12.26 4.20 2.13
CA GLY A 47 12.78 2.87 1.79
C GLY A 47 12.59 2.53 0.31
N GLY A 48 11.37 2.33 -0.07
CA GLY A 48 10.93 2.03 -1.43
C GLY A 48 9.42 1.83 -1.45
N VAL A 49 8.74 2.55 -2.31
CA VAL A 49 7.29 2.44 -2.46
C VAL A 49 6.89 1.13 -3.12
N ALA A 50 5.71 0.61 -2.78
CA ALA A 50 5.16 -0.56 -3.44
C ALA A 50 4.53 -0.16 -4.79
N THR A 51 4.71 -0.98 -5.81
CA THR A 51 4.04 -0.82 -7.10
C THR A 51 3.15 -2.00 -7.38
N VAL A 52 1.90 -1.72 -7.71
CA VAL A 52 0.86 -2.68 -7.98
C VAL A 52 0.26 -2.39 -9.36
N VAL A 53 -0.04 -3.42 -10.11
CA VAL A 53 -0.81 -3.31 -11.35
C VAL A 53 -2.20 -3.86 -11.09
N VAL A 54 -3.20 -3.02 -11.34
CA VAL A 54 -4.62 -3.40 -11.29
C VAL A 54 -5.12 -3.44 -12.73
N ILE A 55 -5.64 -4.58 -13.17
CA ILE A 55 -6.24 -4.74 -14.48
C ILE A 55 -7.74 -4.76 -14.31
N SER A 56 -8.41 -3.75 -14.84
CA SER A 56 -9.87 -3.70 -14.87
C SER A 56 -10.40 -4.63 -15.94
N ASN A 57 -11.07 -5.70 -15.53
CA ASN A 57 -11.74 -6.66 -16.40
C ASN A 57 -13.23 -6.32 -16.58
N LEU A 58 -13.65 -5.17 -16.05
CA LEU A 58 -15.04 -4.75 -16.05
C LEU A 58 -15.50 -4.22 -17.42
N SER A 59 -16.80 -4.21 -17.54
CA SER A 59 -17.58 -3.85 -18.71
C SER A 59 -17.18 -2.50 -19.34
N LEU A 60 -17.25 -2.43 -20.66
CA LEU A 60 -17.15 -1.19 -21.44
C LEU A 60 -18.25 -0.16 -21.13
N LEU A 61 -19.17 -0.49 -20.20
CA LEU A 61 -20.39 0.30 -19.98
C LEU A 61 -20.35 1.12 -18.68
N SER A 62 -19.41 0.84 -17.77
CA SER A 62 -19.35 1.53 -16.47
C SER A 62 -17.93 1.77 -16.02
N PRO A 63 -17.64 2.95 -15.45
CA PRO A 63 -16.35 3.19 -14.80
C PRO A 63 -16.12 2.20 -13.66
N THR A 64 -14.86 1.84 -13.43
CA THR A 64 -14.47 1.01 -12.29
C THR A 64 -14.04 1.90 -11.15
N THR A 65 -14.56 1.67 -9.95
CA THR A 65 -14.11 2.32 -8.73
C THR A 65 -13.02 1.47 -8.08
N ILE A 66 -11.82 2.01 -7.92
CA ILE A 66 -10.74 1.39 -7.15
C ILE A 66 -10.72 2.00 -5.77
N THR A 67 -10.80 1.17 -4.74
CA THR A 67 -10.81 1.58 -3.33
C THR A 67 -9.59 1.00 -2.61
N LEU A 68 -8.87 1.86 -1.91
CA LEU A 68 -7.71 1.56 -1.07
C LEU A 68 -8.10 1.75 0.40
N SER A 69 -7.88 0.76 1.25
CA SER A 69 -8.27 0.84 2.66
C SER A 69 -7.41 -0.03 3.57
N ASN A 70 -7.62 0.14 4.87
CA ASN A 70 -7.06 -0.74 5.91
C ASN A 70 -5.52 -0.87 5.89
N ILE A 71 -4.81 0.26 5.85
CA ILE A 71 -3.36 0.22 6.13
C ILE A 71 -3.20 -0.28 7.56
N ARG A 72 -2.48 -1.37 7.72
CA ARG A 72 -2.19 -1.96 9.03
C ARG A 72 -0.88 -2.73 9.02
N LEU A 73 -0.32 -2.93 10.20
CA LEU A 73 0.77 -3.90 10.39
C LEU A 73 0.22 -5.31 10.16
N ASP A 74 0.91 -6.07 9.32
CA ASP A 74 0.61 -7.47 9.00
C ASP A 74 1.55 -8.40 9.76
N ALA A 75 2.83 -8.01 9.90
CA ALA A 75 3.80 -8.71 10.73
C ALA A 75 4.54 -7.73 11.62
N THR A 76 4.83 -8.18 12.84
CA THR A 76 5.61 -7.44 13.85
C THR A 76 6.53 -8.40 14.61
N PRO A 77 7.65 -7.92 15.16
CA PRO A 77 8.47 -8.70 16.06
C PRO A 77 7.70 -9.17 17.30
N ALA A 78 8.08 -10.31 17.84
CA ALA A 78 7.48 -10.85 19.06
C ALA A 78 7.53 -9.83 20.21
N GLY A 79 6.39 -9.67 20.91
CA GLY A 79 6.24 -8.75 22.02
C GLY A 79 6.14 -7.27 21.63
N PHE A 80 5.94 -6.93 20.35
CA PHE A 80 5.57 -5.59 19.95
C PHE A 80 4.08 -5.34 20.25
N ALA A 81 3.80 -4.40 21.12
CA ALA A 81 2.44 -4.04 21.54
C ALA A 81 2.24 -2.51 21.65
N ALA A 82 3.18 -1.73 21.11
CA ALA A 82 3.07 -0.27 21.18
C ALA A 82 1.91 0.24 20.32
N PRO A 83 1.19 1.28 20.76
CA PRO A 83 0.17 1.92 19.94
C PRO A 83 0.77 2.49 18.68
N VAL A 84 0.08 2.31 17.55
CA VAL A 84 0.51 2.79 16.24
C VAL A 84 -0.60 3.57 15.55
N SER A 85 -0.21 4.54 14.75
CA SER A 85 -1.07 5.23 13.80
C SER A 85 -0.60 4.95 12.38
N TYR A 86 -1.55 4.97 11.45
CA TYR A 86 -1.32 4.65 10.05
C TYR A 86 -1.67 5.85 9.18
N SER A 87 -0.83 6.11 8.20
CA SER A 87 -1.12 7.04 7.12
C SER A 87 -0.49 6.51 5.83
N GLY A 88 -0.99 6.95 4.70
CA GLY A 88 -0.42 6.57 3.42
C GLY A 88 -0.85 7.52 2.33
N SER A 89 -0.15 7.43 1.22
CA SER A 89 -0.49 8.10 -0.01
C SER A 89 -0.45 7.13 -1.18
N TYR A 90 -1.14 7.49 -2.24
CA TYR A 90 -1.12 6.74 -3.48
C TYR A 90 -0.94 7.66 -4.68
N SER A 91 -0.38 7.10 -5.72
CA SER A 91 -0.40 7.66 -7.07
C SER A 91 -0.84 6.57 -8.03
N ALA A 92 -1.87 6.84 -8.80
CA ALA A 92 -2.41 5.93 -9.80
C ALA A 92 -2.25 6.55 -11.18
N SER A 93 -1.83 5.77 -12.16
CA SER A 93 -1.70 6.20 -13.55
C SER A 93 -2.26 5.16 -14.50
N TRP A 94 -2.93 5.62 -15.55
CA TRP A 94 -3.47 4.81 -16.64
C TRP A 94 -3.51 5.62 -17.92
N LEU A 95 -3.22 4.98 -19.05
CA LEU A 95 -3.10 5.67 -20.34
C LEU A 95 -2.18 6.90 -20.24
N LEU A 96 -2.70 8.11 -20.47
CA LEU A 96 -1.97 9.38 -20.42
C LEU A 96 -2.42 10.27 -19.25
N THR A 97 -3.10 9.70 -18.25
CA THR A 97 -3.66 10.44 -17.12
C THR A 97 -3.43 9.69 -15.81
N GLY A 98 -3.81 10.31 -14.70
CA GLY A 98 -3.66 9.70 -13.38
C GLY A 98 -4.31 10.53 -12.28
N THR A 99 -4.23 10.03 -11.07
CA THR A 99 -4.68 10.68 -9.85
C THR A 99 -3.77 10.32 -8.69
N SER A 100 -3.80 11.11 -7.65
CA SER A 100 -3.07 10.84 -6.40
C SER A 100 -3.84 11.37 -5.20
N GLY A 101 -3.54 10.85 -4.03
CA GLY A 101 -4.20 11.26 -2.81
C GLY A 101 -3.65 10.56 -1.57
N THR A 102 -4.32 10.79 -0.44
CA THR A 102 -4.00 10.15 0.84
C THR A 102 -4.94 8.98 1.12
N ILE A 103 -4.44 7.96 1.79
CA ILE A 103 -5.20 6.80 2.27
C ILE A 103 -5.36 6.96 3.78
N ALA A 104 -6.45 7.61 4.22
CA ALA A 104 -6.70 7.81 5.65
C ALA A 104 -8.20 8.03 5.92
N PRO A 105 -8.94 7.05 6.41
CA PRO A 105 -8.66 5.61 6.49
C PRO A 105 -8.85 4.88 5.16
N GLN A 106 -9.45 5.54 4.18
CA GLN A 106 -9.81 4.98 2.88
C GLN A 106 -9.70 6.05 1.79
N ALA A 107 -9.30 5.63 0.60
CA ALA A 107 -9.33 6.45 -0.61
C ALA A 107 -10.03 5.68 -1.73
N SER A 108 -10.76 6.38 -2.60
CA SER A 108 -11.39 5.82 -3.78
C SER A 108 -11.21 6.75 -4.97
N PHE A 109 -11.05 6.17 -6.13
CA PHE A 109 -11.01 6.91 -7.39
C PHE A 109 -11.62 6.07 -8.53
N ASN A 110 -12.12 6.74 -9.55
CA ASN A 110 -12.72 6.11 -10.70
C ASN A 110 -11.74 6.05 -11.86
N VAL A 111 -11.72 4.92 -12.56
CA VAL A 111 -11.03 4.75 -13.83
C VAL A 111 -12.06 4.58 -14.95
N PRO A 112 -11.75 5.04 -16.18
CA PRO A 112 -12.69 4.99 -17.28
C PRO A 112 -13.08 3.55 -17.65
N ALA A 113 -14.27 3.40 -18.25
CA ALA A 113 -14.80 2.14 -18.75
C ALA A 113 -14.03 1.68 -20.00
N VAL A 114 -12.85 1.14 -19.82
CA VAL A 114 -11.98 0.58 -20.87
C VAL A 114 -11.67 -0.86 -20.52
N LEU A 115 -11.93 -1.77 -21.43
CA LEU A 115 -11.67 -3.20 -21.24
C LEU A 115 -10.16 -3.45 -21.08
N ASN A 116 -9.80 -4.26 -20.09
CA ASN A 116 -8.42 -4.59 -19.77
C ASN A 116 -7.52 -3.37 -19.49
N LEU A 117 -8.10 -2.31 -18.92
CA LEU A 117 -7.34 -1.14 -18.55
C LEU A 117 -6.35 -1.49 -17.45
N ALA A 118 -5.06 -1.33 -17.74
CA ALA A 118 -4.01 -1.45 -16.74
C ALA A 118 -3.82 -0.12 -16.00
N VAL A 119 -3.98 -0.17 -14.68
CA VAL A 119 -3.72 0.93 -13.75
C VAL A 119 -2.46 0.61 -12.98
N THR A 120 -1.43 1.43 -13.11
CA THR A 120 -0.23 1.32 -12.27
C THR A 120 -0.45 2.14 -11.01
N LEU A 121 -0.41 1.48 -9.87
CA LEU A 121 -0.66 2.06 -8.56
C LEU A 121 0.62 2.02 -7.74
N THR A 122 1.06 3.16 -7.28
CA THR A 122 2.20 3.29 -6.36
C THR A 122 1.65 3.62 -4.98
N LEU A 123 2.06 2.86 -3.97
CA LEU A 123 1.59 2.98 -2.59
C LEU A 123 2.75 3.33 -1.68
N ASP A 124 2.55 4.35 -0.86
CA ASP A 124 3.45 4.73 0.22
C ASP A 124 2.72 4.60 1.55
N ASN A 125 3.20 3.70 2.40
CA ASN A 125 2.66 3.46 3.72
C ASN A 125 3.59 4.00 4.79
N THR A 126 3.02 4.66 5.78
CA THR A 126 3.72 5.17 6.96
C THR A 126 3.03 4.67 8.22
N VAL A 127 3.82 4.17 9.15
CA VAL A 127 3.38 3.73 10.47
C VAL A 127 4.18 4.49 11.51
N THR A 128 3.49 5.16 12.44
CA THR A 128 4.12 5.91 13.52
C THR A 128 3.76 5.27 14.87
N SER A 129 4.75 5.14 15.74
CA SER A 129 4.58 4.61 17.09
C SER A 129 5.11 5.59 18.14
N THR A 130 4.29 5.95 19.09
CA THR A 130 4.69 6.83 20.22
C THR A 130 5.70 6.16 21.14
N GLY A 131 5.74 4.83 21.21
CA GLY A 131 6.70 4.05 21.96
C GLY A 131 7.95 3.65 21.17
N GLY A 132 8.04 4.09 19.91
CA GLY A 132 9.10 3.68 18.99
C GLY A 132 8.96 2.23 18.51
N PHE A 133 9.80 1.86 17.56
CA PHE A 133 9.86 0.52 16.98
C PHE A 133 11.02 -0.28 17.53
N ARG A 134 10.76 -1.51 17.94
CA ARG A 134 11.81 -2.45 18.35
C ARG A 134 12.56 -3.00 17.14
N GLN A 135 13.75 -3.54 17.40
CA GLN A 135 14.48 -4.25 16.36
C GLN A 135 13.69 -5.49 15.90
N GLY A 136 13.56 -5.66 14.58
CA GLY A 136 12.90 -6.79 13.97
C GLY A 136 12.28 -6.46 12.62
N ALA A 137 11.59 -7.42 12.04
CA ALA A 137 10.92 -7.27 10.77
C ALA A 137 9.50 -6.75 10.97
N TYR A 138 9.10 -5.78 10.17
CA TYR A 138 7.74 -5.23 10.12
C TYR A 138 7.24 -5.29 8.68
N SER A 139 5.98 -5.62 8.51
CA SER A 139 5.31 -5.48 7.22
C SER A 139 3.98 -4.77 7.38
N THR A 140 3.57 -4.05 6.35
CA THR A 140 2.26 -3.42 6.26
C THR A 140 1.46 -4.05 5.13
N LYS A 141 0.14 -3.99 5.29
CA LYS A 141 -0.83 -4.45 4.32
C LYS A 141 -1.82 -3.34 4.00
N THR A 142 -2.11 -3.17 2.73
CA THR A 142 -3.16 -2.30 2.20
C THR A 142 -4.13 -3.16 1.41
N THR A 143 -5.43 -2.96 1.62
CA THR A 143 -6.48 -3.67 0.88
C THR A 143 -6.87 -2.86 -0.35
N ILE A 144 -6.93 -3.52 -1.51
CA ILE A 144 -7.40 -2.95 -2.78
C ILE A 144 -8.66 -3.72 -3.18
N THR A 145 -9.73 -2.98 -3.48
CA THR A 145 -10.97 -3.54 -4.00
C THR A 145 -11.43 -2.77 -5.23
N CYS A 146 -12.14 -3.45 -6.13
CA CYS A 146 -12.72 -2.85 -7.31
C CYS A 146 -14.23 -3.13 -7.34
N SER A 147 -15.00 -2.14 -7.79
CA SER A 147 -16.44 -2.23 -7.92
C SER A 147 -16.94 -1.42 -9.12
#